data_542e14f7562ec4e749391d01b0df6487
#
_entry.id   542e14f7562ec4e749391d01b0df6487
#
_cell.length_a   1.000
_cell.length_b   1.000
_cell.length_c   1.000
_cell.angle_alpha   90.00
_cell.angle_beta   90.00
_cell.angle_gamma   90.00
#
_symmetry.space_group_name_H-M   'P 1'
#
loop_
_entity.id
_entity.type
_entity.pdbx_description
1 polymer ?
#
loop_
_entity_poly.entity_id
_entity_poly.type
_entity_poly.pdbx_seq_one_letter_code
_entity_poly.pdbx_strand_id
1 'polypeptide(L)'
;MRRRLLAVLLPVLAVLGFVPAPARADNPIVQTIYTADPAPLVYNNRVYLYTGHDEDNSTYFTMKEWRVYSSADMVNWTDHGSPLNLASFSWASSNAWAGQTVYRNGKFYWYVPMTVRATGAMGIGVAVSNSPTGPFTDAIGKPLVSNGQIDPTVFVDDDGQAYLYWGNPDLWYVKLNADMTSYSGSPTKIQLTTAGFGTRTGDAKRPTLFEEGPWVYKRSGLYYLVYAAKCCSEFIAYSTGTGPTGPWTYRGTIMPTQGSSFTNHPGVIDFNGGSYFFYHNGALPGGGGYTRSVAVEKFAYRSDGTIPTINMTTTGAPQIGTLNPYVRQEAETIAWESGVETEPATEGGMNVGFIDNGDYVKVKGVGFGAGASSFTVRAASGASGGKVEVRLDSPTGTLAGTCTVPGTGGWQAFSSVTCPVSGATGTHDLYLRFTGGSGYLMNVNWWQFTPAGGTTTSPSPSPSVSTSPSSSPSPSPSSSPSPVGGCSASYSTTGTWSGGFQGEVKVTAGSSAISGWTVRWPLSSGQTISQVWNGSLVSEQSAVAVSNVSWNGALGAGASATFGFLASGTPSTPALACTVS
;
A
#
# COMPACT_ATOMS: atom_id res chain seq x y z
N MET A 1 -25.67 -74.91 -21.63
CA MET A 1 -25.46 -74.17 -20.33
C MET A 1 -24.34 -73.18 -20.54
N ARG A 2 -24.68 -71.91 -20.71
CA ARG A 2 -23.71 -70.80 -20.86
C ARG A 2 -23.69 -70.03 -19.53
N ARG A 3 -22.56 -70.09 -18.79
CA ARG A 3 -22.34 -69.28 -17.57
C ARG A 3 -21.96 -67.85 -17.97
N ARG A 4 -22.72 -66.88 -17.56
CA ARG A 4 -22.39 -65.45 -17.65
C ARG A 4 -21.59 -65.09 -16.40
N LEU A 5 -20.34 -64.63 -16.58
CA LEU A 5 -19.57 -63.91 -15.55
C LEU A 5 -20.08 -62.49 -15.47
N LEU A 6 -20.57 -62.06 -14.30
CA LEU A 6 -20.81 -60.65 -13.98
C LEU A 6 -19.47 -60.05 -13.50
N ALA A 7 -18.93 -59.12 -14.26
CA ALA A 7 -17.84 -58.25 -13.78
C ALA A 7 -18.44 -57.09 -13.01
N VAL A 8 -18.15 -57.04 -11.70
CA VAL A 8 -18.49 -55.89 -10.86
C VAL A 8 -17.39 -54.84 -11.03
N LEU A 9 -17.69 -53.74 -11.74
CA LEU A 9 -16.85 -52.53 -11.76
C LEU A 9 -17.15 -51.73 -10.49
N LEU A 10 -16.17 -51.63 -9.59
CA LEU A 10 -16.18 -50.61 -8.54
C LEU A 10 -15.75 -49.25 -9.12
N PRO A 11 -16.53 -48.18 -8.96
CA PRO A 11 -16.06 -46.87 -9.33
C PRO A 11 -15.03 -46.39 -8.27
N VAL A 12 -13.81 -46.15 -8.70
CA VAL A 12 -12.80 -45.42 -7.94
C VAL A 12 -13.23 -43.94 -7.97
N LEU A 13 -13.79 -43.43 -6.90
CA LEU A 13 -14.03 -42.01 -6.70
C LEU A 13 -12.66 -41.33 -6.49
N ALA A 14 -12.12 -40.70 -7.52
CA ALA A 14 -11.01 -39.78 -7.39
C ALA A 14 -11.52 -38.52 -6.69
N VAL A 15 -11.18 -38.35 -5.42
CA VAL A 15 -11.37 -37.08 -4.71
C VAL A 15 -10.35 -36.09 -5.30
N LEU A 16 -10.76 -35.35 -6.32
CA LEU A 16 -10.05 -34.17 -6.79
C LEU A 16 -10.15 -33.12 -5.67
N GLY A 17 -9.08 -32.97 -4.90
CA GLY A 17 -8.94 -31.87 -3.96
C GLY A 17 -9.07 -30.56 -4.73
N PHE A 18 -10.14 -29.81 -4.48
CA PHE A 18 -10.28 -28.44 -4.95
C PHE A 18 -9.22 -27.61 -4.21
N VAL A 19 -8.12 -27.27 -4.91
CA VAL A 19 -7.24 -26.19 -4.47
C VAL A 19 -7.96 -24.92 -4.87
N PRO A 20 -8.42 -24.08 -3.93
CA PRO A 20 -9.07 -22.83 -4.28
C PRO A 20 -8.09 -21.98 -5.11
N ALA A 21 -8.57 -21.42 -6.21
CA ALA A 21 -7.79 -20.48 -6.98
C ALA A 21 -7.44 -19.28 -6.09
N PRO A 22 -6.22 -18.71 -6.20
CA PRO A 22 -5.85 -17.53 -5.42
C PRO A 22 -6.85 -16.40 -5.66
N ALA A 23 -7.22 -15.67 -4.62
CA ALA A 23 -8.04 -14.48 -4.72
C ALA A 23 -7.38 -13.50 -5.70
N ARG A 24 -8.16 -12.78 -6.49
CA ARG A 24 -7.70 -11.78 -7.44
C ARG A 24 -8.20 -10.42 -7.02
N ALA A 25 -7.48 -9.35 -7.37
CA ALA A 25 -7.97 -8.00 -7.19
C ALA A 25 -9.30 -7.84 -7.92
N ASP A 26 -10.22 -7.10 -7.35
CA ASP A 26 -11.37 -6.59 -8.08
C ASP A 26 -10.95 -5.25 -8.70
N ASN A 27 -11.01 -5.13 -10.03
CA ASN A 27 -10.72 -3.87 -10.72
C ASN A 27 -12.01 -3.06 -10.91
N PRO A 28 -11.98 -1.75 -10.62
CA PRO A 28 -10.87 -0.93 -10.14
C PRO A 28 -10.44 -1.28 -8.70
N ILE A 29 -9.14 -1.07 -8.38
CA ILE A 29 -8.57 -1.42 -7.07
C ILE A 29 -8.83 -0.39 -5.97
N VAL A 30 -9.36 0.79 -6.31
CA VAL A 30 -9.87 1.82 -5.40
C VAL A 30 -11.30 2.11 -5.84
N GLN A 31 -12.26 2.03 -4.91
CA GLN A 31 -13.68 2.20 -5.22
C GLN A 31 -14.30 3.38 -4.48
N THR A 32 -13.70 3.84 -3.38
CA THR A 32 -14.21 4.90 -2.50
C THR A 32 -14.14 6.29 -3.11
N ILE A 33 -13.38 6.47 -4.20
CA ILE A 33 -13.17 7.76 -4.86
C ILE A 33 -12.64 7.55 -6.29
N TYR A 34 -12.84 8.51 -7.20
CA TYR A 34 -12.26 8.46 -8.54
C TYR A 34 -10.76 8.75 -8.50
N THR A 35 -9.97 7.86 -9.09
CA THR A 35 -8.51 7.94 -9.10
C THR A 35 -7.97 7.79 -10.52
N ALA A 36 -6.87 8.48 -10.81
CA ALA A 36 -6.28 8.49 -12.14
C ALA A 36 -4.76 8.39 -12.10
N ASP A 37 -4.17 8.08 -13.24
CA ASP A 37 -2.74 8.23 -13.53
C ASP A 37 -1.86 7.46 -12.51
N PRO A 38 -1.98 6.12 -12.43
CA PRO A 38 -1.34 5.31 -11.41
C PRO A 38 0.18 5.30 -11.53
N ALA A 39 0.87 5.67 -10.46
CA ALA A 39 2.33 5.63 -10.37
C ALA A 39 2.77 4.73 -9.20
N PRO A 40 2.98 3.43 -9.44
CA PRO A 40 3.36 2.49 -8.40
C PRO A 40 4.84 2.62 -8.02
N LEU A 41 5.14 2.44 -6.73
CA LEU A 41 6.49 2.36 -6.16
C LEU A 41 6.59 1.15 -5.23
N VAL A 42 7.60 0.32 -5.43
CA VAL A 42 7.93 -0.77 -4.49
C VAL A 42 8.90 -0.25 -3.44
N TYR A 43 8.52 -0.36 -2.18
CA TYR A 43 9.37 0.00 -1.05
C TYR A 43 9.06 -0.88 0.17
N ASN A 44 10.10 -1.41 0.83
CA ASN A 44 9.98 -2.26 2.02
C ASN A 44 8.93 -3.38 1.88
N ASN A 45 9.04 -4.17 0.81
CA ASN A 45 8.14 -5.30 0.50
C ASN A 45 6.65 -4.92 0.46
N ARG A 46 6.35 -3.71 0.02
CA ARG A 46 5.00 -3.17 -0.15
C ARG A 46 4.94 -2.33 -1.42
N VAL A 47 3.84 -2.37 -2.11
CA VAL A 47 3.56 -1.47 -3.23
C VAL A 47 2.83 -0.25 -2.70
N TYR A 48 3.36 0.92 -2.98
CA TYR A 48 2.71 2.21 -2.77
C TYR A 48 2.24 2.72 -4.12
N LEU A 49 0.98 3.07 -4.20
CA LEU A 49 0.36 3.58 -5.42
C LEU A 49 0.01 5.05 -5.23
N TYR A 50 0.65 5.90 -5.99
CA TYR A 50 0.39 7.33 -6.05
C TYR A 50 -0.55 7.61 -7.20
N THR A 51 -1.60 8.40 -6.96
CA THR A 51 -2.62 8.70 -7.98
C THR A 51 -3.00 10.17 -7.94
N GLY A 52 -3.54 10.67 -9.04
CA GLY A 52 -4.39 11.84 -9.01
C GLY A 52 -5.79 11.49 -8.50
N HIS A 53 -6.59 12.51 -8.17
CA HIS A 53 -7.99 12.40 -7.80
C HIS A 53 -8.82 13.25 -8.77
N ASP A 54 -9.68 12.60 -9.57
CA ASP A 54 -10.69 13.27 -10.37
C ASP A 54 -11.84 13.69 -9.46
N GLU A 55 -12.17 14.98 -9.43
CA GLU A 55 -13.29 15.51 -8.64
C GLU A 55 -14.62 14.93 -9.13
N ASP A 56 -15.54 14.68 -8.20
CA ASP A 56 -16.88 14.19 -8.51
C ASP A 56 -17.62 15.10 -9.49
N ASN A 57 -18.43 14.48 -10.35
CA ASN A 57 -19.22 15.16 -11.38
C ASN A 57 -18.40 16.06 -12.32
N SER A 58 -17.10 15.79 -12.44
CA SER A 58 -16.19 16.56 -13.30
C SER A 58 -16.52 16.36 -14.79
N THR A 59 -16.50 17.44 -15.54
CA THR A 59 -16.63 17.47 -17.01
C THR A 59 -15.32 17.88 -17.69
N TYR A 60 -14.24 17.95 -16.92
CA TYR A 60 -12.87 18.21 -17.34
C TYR A 60 -11.91 17.53 -16.35
N PHE A 61 -10.61 17.52 -16.61
CA PHE A 61 -9.57 17.01 -15.70
C PHE A 61 -9.40 17.92 -14.47
N THR A 62 -10.48 18.03 -13.67
CA THR A 62 -10.48 18.85 -12.45
C THR A 62 -9.91 18.04 -11.31
N MET A 63 -8.66 18.33 -10.97
CA MET A 63 -7.89 17.62 -9.96
C MET A 63 -7.20 18.63 -9.05
N LYS A 64 -7.28 18.44 -7.73
CA LYS A 64 -6.78 19.39 -6.71
C LYS A 64 -5.75 18.79 -5.77
N GLU A 65 -5.66 17.46 -5.73
CA GLU A 65 -4.84 16.72 -4.79
C GLU A 65 -4.31 15.42 -5.40
N TRP A 66 -3.33 14.84 -4.71
CA TRP A 66 -2.80 13.52 -5.01
C TRP A 66 -2.98 12.62 -3.79
N ARG A 67 -3.32 11.37 -4.04
CA ARG A 67 -3.60 10.38 -3.01
C ARG A 67 -2.57 9.25 -3.01
N VAL A 68 -2.46 8.56 -1.88
CA VAL A 68 -1.57 7.42 -1.72
C VAL A 68 -2.35 6.23 -1.20
N TYR A 69 -2.15 5.10 -1.85
CA TYR A 69 -2.65 3.79 -1.43
C TYR A 69 -1.48 2.84 -1.27
N SER A 70 -1.64 1.76 -0.50
CA SER A 70 -0.60 0.74 -0.44
C SER A 70 -1.14 -0.66 -0.25
N SER A 71 -0.43 -1.65 -0.80
CA SER A 71 -0.77 -3.07 -0.67
C SER A 71 0.47 -3.93 -0.45
N ALA A 72 0.37 -4.94 0.41
CA ALA A 72 1.37 -5.98 0.57
C ALA A 72 1.06 -7.22 -0.28
N ASP A 73 -0.16 -7.35 -0.79
CA ASP A 73 -0.69 -8.55 -1.43
C ASP A 73 -1.34 -8.33 -2.80
N MET A 74 -1.35 -7.08 -3.31
CA MET A 74 -1.88 -6.64 -4.61
C MET A 74 -3.40 -6.68 -4.75
N VAL A 75 -4.16 -7.04 -3.70
CA VAL A 75 -5.63 -7.09 -3.74
C VAL A 75 -6.29 -6.28 -2.64
N ASN A 76 -5.68 -6.18 -1.45
CA ASN A 76 -6.17 -5.36 -0.35
C ASN A 76 -5.35 -4.08 -0.31
N TRP A 77 -6.01 -2.94 -0.53
CA TRP A 77 -5.35 -1.63 -0.64
C TRP A 77 -5.75 -0.73 0.52
N THR A 78 -4.75 -0.25 1.27
CA THR A 78 -4.95 0.71 2.38
C THR A 78 -4.94 2.12 1.82
N ASP A 79 -5.96 2.91 2.10
CA ASP A 79 -6.01 4.35 1.79
C ASP A 79 -5.21 5.14 2.83
N HIS A 80 -4.29 5.98 2.38
CA HIS A 80 -3.50 6.89 3.23
C HIS A 80 -3.93 8.36 3.07
N GLY A 81 -5.02 8.61 2.39
CA GLY A 81 -5.55 9.95 2.14
C GLY A 81 -4.73 10.76 1.14
N SER A 82 -4.81 12.07 1.28
CA SER A 82 -4.14 13.05 0.43
C SER A 82 -2.99 13.72 1.18
N PRO A 83 -1.76 13.20 1.10
CA PRO A 83 -0.59 13.79 1.75
C PRO A 83 0.03 14.95 0.98
N LEU A 84 -0.48 15.29 -0.20
CA LEU A 84 -0.03 16.37 -1.08
C LEU A 84 -1.21 16.95 -1.88
N ASN A 85 -1.30 18.26 -1.94
CA ASN A 85 -2.34 18.97 -2.70
C ASN A 85 -1.80 20.30 -3.28
N LEU A 86 -2.61 21.00 -4.08
CA LEU A 86 -2.22 22.26 -4.69
C LEU A 86 -1.80 23.34 -3.68
N ALA A 87 -2.39 23.36 -2.48
CA ALA A 87 -2.03 24.34 -1.46
C ALA A 87 -0.63 24.13 -0.86
N SER A 88 -0.06 22.93 -1.04
CA SER A 88 1.33 22.62 -0.65
C SER A 88 2.36 23.41 -1.48
N PHE A 89 1.95 23.97 -2.64
CA PHE A 89 2.80 24.72 -3.56
C PHE A 89 2.30 26.17 -3.71
N SER A 90 2.95 27.12 -3.07
CA SER A 90 2.54 28.53 -3.08
C SER A 90 2.44 29.16 -4.49
N TRP A 91 3.20 28.62 -5.44
CA TRP A 91 3.28 29.06 -6.82
C TRP A 91 2.26 28.37 -7.75
N ALA A 92 1.58 27.32 -7.29
CA ALA A 92 0.56 26.60 -8.06
C ALA A 92 -0.81 27.27 -8.01
N SER A 93 -1.65 27.04 -9.04
CA SER A 93 -3.03 27.54 -9.08
C SER A 93 -4.07 26.47 -9.35
N SER A 94 -3.78 25.43 -10.14
CA SER A 94 -4.73 24.41 -10.56
C SER A 94 -4.03 23.19 -11.17
N ASN A 95 -4.79 22.18 -11.54
CA ASN A 95 -4.38 21.03 -12.35
C ASN A 95 -3.34 20.15 -11.66
N ALA A 96 -3.71 19.53 -10.53
CA ALA A 96 -2.91 18.52 -9.82
C ALA A 96 -2.91 17.20 -10.62
N TRP A 97 -2.19 17.16 -11.77
CA TRP A 97 -2.25 16.06 -12.75
C TRP A 97 -1.20 14.98 -12.47
N ALA A 98 -1.04 14.03 -13.43
CA ALA A 98 -0.23 12.83 -13.30
C ALA A 98 1.19 13.08 -12.78
N GLY A 99 1.56 12.44 -11.66
CA GLY A 99 2.90 12.57 -11.08
C GLY A 99 3.48 11.23 -10.67
N GLN A 100 4.79 11.19 -10.39
CA GLN A 100 5.47 9.98 -9.95
C GLN A 100 6.37 10.22 -8.75
N THR A 101 6.40 9.26 -7.83
CA THR A 101 7.29 9.25 -6.65
C THR A 101 8.44 8.26 -6.84
N VAL A 102 9.64 8.68 -6.43
CA VAL A 102 10.81 7.81 -6.33
C VAL A 102 11.44 7.89 -4.94
N TYR A 103 12.02 6.79 -4.48
CA TYR A 103 12.81 6.74 -3.25
C TYR A 103 14.29 6.86 -3.55
N ARG A 104 14.98 7.77 -2.86
CA ARG A 104 16.44 7.90 -2.94
C ARG A 104 17.02 8.50 -1.66
N ASN A 105 18.13 7.95 -1.18
CA ASN A 105 18.91 8.49 -0.05
C ASN A 105 18.06 8.77 1.19
N GLY A 106 17.15 7.85 1.57
CA GLY A 106 16.31 7.99 2.75
C GLY A 106 15.09 8.88 2.59
N LYS A 107 14.81 9.40 1.39
CA LYS A 107 13.70 10.30 1.11
C LYS A 107 12.87 9.86 -0.09
N PHE A 108 11.61 10.29 -0.09
CA PHE A 108 10.68 10.15 -1.19
C PHE A 108 10.55 11.49 -1.89
N TYR A 109 10.69 11.50 -3.21
CA TYR A 109 10.58 12.69 -4.06
C TYR A 109 9.41 12.48 -5.00
N TRP A 110 8.39 13.32 -4.89
CA TRP A 110 7.18 13.27 -5.73
C TRP A 110 7.20 14.41 -6.72
N TYR A 111 7.34 14.08 -8.00
CA TYR A 111 7.33 15.03 -9.11
C TYR A 111 5.92 15.13 -9.65
N VAL A 112 5.37 16.35 -9.67
CA VAL A 112 3.96 16.61 -9.99
C VAL A 112 3.82 17.82 -10.90
N PRO A 113 3.01 17.73 -11.97
CA PRO A 113 2.72 18.88 -12.84
C PRO A 113 1.54 19.65 -12.27
N MET A 114 1.59 20.97 -12.43
CA MET A 114 0.50 21.88 -12.08
C MET A 114 0.64 23.21 -12.81
N THR A 115 -0.44 23.97 -12.86
CA THR A 115 -0.43 25.28 -13.48
C THR A 115 0.34 26.28 -12.61
N VAL A 116 1.35 26.91 -13.18
CA VAL A 116 2.14 27.97 -12.54
C VAL A 116 1.31 29.25 -12.48
N ARG A 117 0.99 29.74 -11.29
CA ARG A 117 0.12 30.91 -11.05
C ARG A 117 0.57 32.15 -11.82
N ALA A 118 1.87 32.38 -11.91
CA ALA A 118 2.43 33.60 -12.52
C ALA A 118 2.33 33.60 -14.05
N THR A 119 2.28 32.42 -14.70
CA THR A 119 2.35 32.31 -16.17
C THR A 119 1.12 31.69 -16.80
N GLY A 120 0.31 30.96 -16.03
CA GLY A 120 -0.79 30.13 -16.54
C GLY A 120 -0.34 28.89 -17.31
N ALA A 121 0.96 28.66 -17.46
CA ALA A 121 1.53 27.49 -18.13
C ALA A 121 1.76 26.35 -17.15
N MET A 122 1.85 25.11 -17.65
CA MET A 122 2.21 23.95 -16.84
C MET A 122 3.68 23.99 -16.43
N GLY A 123 3.94 23.58 -15.19
CA GLY A 123 5.28 23.37 -14.66
C GLY A 123 5.30 22.17 -13.74
N ILE A 124 6.44 21.53 -13.60
CA ILE A 124 6.65 20.37 -12.76
C ILE A 124 7.33 20.81 -11.46
N GLY A 125 6.69 20.56 -10.32
CA GLY A 125 7.25 20.71 -8.98
C GLY A 125 7.84 19.42 -8.47
N VAL A 126 8.57 19.50 -7.37
CA VAL A 126 9.06 18.36 -6.60
C VAL A 126 8.71 18.55 -5.13
N ALA A 127 7.98 17.60 -4.56
CA ALA A 127 7.71 17.53 -3.13
C ALA A 127 8.56 16.43 -2.49
N VAL A 128 8.91 16.59 -1.22
CA VAL A 128 9.78 15.67 -0.48
C VAL A 128 9.13 15.23 0.83
N SER A 129 9.36 13.96 1.18
CA SER A 129 8.95 13.36 2.47
C SER A 129 9.99 12.35 2.96
N ASN A 130 9.99 12.08 4.27
CA ASN A 130 10.74 10.96 4.88
C ASN A 130 9.90 9.67 4.94
N SER A 131 8.61 9.74 4.59
CA SER A 131 7.68 8.59 4.57
C SER A 131 7.06 8.42 3.18
N PRO A 132 6.81 7.19 2.71
CA PRO A 132 6.12 6.96 1.45
C PRO A 132 4.67 7.48 1.45
N THR A 133 4.07 7.65 2.62
CA THR A 133 2.71 8.15 2.82
C THR A 133 2.66 9.61 3.24
N GLY A 134 3.79 10.32 3.16
CA GLY A 134 3.86 11.74 3.51
C GLY A 134 4.00 12.01 5.02
N PRO A 135 3.72 13.24 5.46
CA PRO A 135 3.33 14.38 4.61
C PRO A 135 4.45 14.80 3.65
N PHE A 136 4.05 15.27 2.47
CA PHE A 136 4.98 15.81 1.48
C PHE A 136 4.96 17.34 1.52
N THR A 137 6.12 17.96 1.28
CA THR A 137 6.27 19.42 1.24
C THR A 137 7.00 19.85 -0.02
N ASP A 138 6.66 21.02 -0.58
CA ASP A 138 7.38 21.62 -1.71
C ASP A 138 8.87 21.76 -1.35
N ALA A 139 9.73 21.13 -2.15
CA ALA A 139 11.15 21.05 -1.85
C ALA A 139 11.92 22.34 -2.22
N ILE A 140 11.42 23.15 -3.16
CA ILE A 140 12.19 24.28 -3.75
C ILE A 140 11.41 25.58 -3.88
N GLY A 141 10.11 25.62 -3.58
CA GLY A 141 9.28 26.82 -3.60
C GLY A 141 9.01 27.41 -4.98
N LYS A 142 9.26 26.65 -6.06
CA LYS A 142 9.10 27.05 -7.47
C LYS A 142 9.03 25.82 -8.36
N PRO A 143 8.59 25.94 -9.64
CA PRO A 143 8.72 24.83 -10.58
C PRO A 143 10.18 24.40 -10.75
N LEU A 144 10.42 23.08 -10.79
CA LEU A 144 11.72 22.51 -11.18
C LEU A 144 11.95 22.70 -12.67
N VAL A 145 10.94 22.41 -13.51
CA VAL A 145 10.90 22.72 -14.93
C VAL A 145 9.57 23.39 -15.28
N SER A 146 9.57 24.30 -16.27
CA SER A 146 8.38 25.07 -16.67
C SER A 146 8.43 25.36 -18.16
N ASN A 147 8.14 24.35 -18.98
CA ASN A 147 8.09 24.46 -20.44
C ASN A 147 6.71 24.13 -21.02
N GLY A 148 5.66 24.13 -20.18
CA GLY A 148 4.27 23.88 -20.59
C GLY A 148 3.91 22.42 -20.78
N GLN A 149 4.81 21.48 -20.46
CA GLN A 149 4.60 20.03 -20.59
C GLN A 149 4.29 19.39 -19.23
N ILE A 150 3.75 18.16 -19.25
CA ILE A 150 3.19 17.43 -18.10
C ILE A 150 3.79 16.03 -17.97
N ASP A 151 3.25 15.23 -17.06
CA ASP A 151 3.49 13.79 -16.89
C ASP A 151 4.95 13.41 -16.59
N PRO A 152 5.50 13.89 -15.49
CA PRO A 152 6.86 13.55 -15.10
C PRO A 152 7.00 12.08 -14.70
N THR A 153 8.08 11.44 -15.18
CA THR A 153 8.57 10.15 -14.67
C THR A 153 10.06 10.26 -14.36
N VAL A 154 10.50 9.63 -13.28
CA VAL A 154 11.91 9.61 -12.90
C VAL A 154 12.45 8.19 -12.91
N PHE A 155 13.55 8.02 -13.60
CA PHE A 155 14.32 6.78 -13.63
C PHE A 155 15.73 7.02 -13.07
N VAL A 156 16.17 6.14 -12.16
CA VAL A 156 17.54 6.12 -11.64
C VAL A 156 18.26 4.94 -12.28
N ASP A 157 19.32 5.21 -13.03
CA ASP A 157 20.10 4.18 -13.71
C ASP A 157 21.08 3.48 -12.76
N ASP A 158 21.66 2.37 -13.20
CA ASP A 158 22.59 1.54 -12.40
C ASP A 158 23.86 2.29 -11.97
N ASP A 159 24.26 3.32 -12.72
CA ASP A 159 25.38 4.21 -12.36
C ASP A 159 25.01 5.28 -11.32
N GLY A 160 23.73 5.29 -10.89
CA GLY A 160 23.18 6.25 -9.94
C GLY A 160 22.76 7.58 -10.56
N GLN A 161 22.87 7.77 -11.87
CA GLN A 161 22.35 8.96 -12.54
C GLN A 161 20.83 8.90 -12.61
N ALA A 162 20.16 9.91 -12.06
CA ALA A 162 18.71 10.08 -12.18
C ALA A 162 18.37 10.92 -13.42
N TYR A 163 17.31 10.51 -14.10
CA TYR A 163 16.75 11.20 -15.27
C TYR A 163 15.30 11.53 -14.99
N LEU A 164 14.90 12.77 -15.18
CA LEU A 164 13.52 13.21 -15.23
C LEU A 164 13.10 13.27 -16.70
N TYR A 165 12.03 12.51 -17.04
CA TYR A 165 11.36 12.60 -18.35
C TYR A 165 9.97 13.18 -18.15
N TRP A 166 9.44 13.86 -19.16
CA TRP A 166 8.06 14.38 -19.14
C TRP A 166 7.63 14.76 -20.55
N GLY A 167 6.33 14.92 -20.74
CA GLY A 167 5.85 15.55 -21.98
C GLY A 167 4.49 15.11 -22.50
N ASN A 168 3.82 16.10 -23.12
CA ASN A 168 2.62 16.00 -23.93
C ASN A 168 2.55 17.25 -24.84
N PRO A 169 2.64 17.16 -26.17
CA PRO A 169 2.87 15.94 -26.98
C PRO A 169 4.36 15.68 -27.28
N ASP A 170 5.25 16.45 -26.76
CA ASP A 170 6.69 16.32 -26.94
C ASP A 170 7.30 15.56 -25.76
N LEU A 171 8.28 14.72 -26.03
CA LEU A 171 9.00 14.01 -24.97
C LEU A 171 10.32 14.71 -24.66
N TRP A 172 10.51 15.04 -23.38
CA TRP A 172 11.70 15.74 -22.87
C TRP A 172 12.38 14.92 -21.79
N TYR A 173 13.66 15.20 -21.57
CA TYR A 173 14.39 14.72 -20.41
C TYR A 173 15.43 15.73 -19.91
N VAL A 174 15.85 15.53 -18.65
CA VAL A 174 17.00 16.22 -18.05
C VAL A 174 17.67 15.29 -17.04
N LYS A 175 18.97 15.48 -16.82
CA LYS A 175 19.72 14.79 -15.76
C LYS A 175 19.50 15.51 -14.44
N LEU A 176 18.92 14.80 -13.46
CA LEU A 176 18.81 15.33 -12.10
C LEU A 176 20.16 15.26 -11.40
N ASN A 177 20.44 16.23 -10.54
CA ASN A 177 21.54 16.20 -9.60
C ASN A 177 21.28 15.20 -8.46
N ALA A 178 22.29 14.90 -7.66
CA ALA A 178 22.18 13.95 -6.55
C ALA A 178 21.17 14.36 -5.48
N ASP A 179 20.85 15.65 -5.38
CA ASP A 179 19.85 16.21 -4.46
C ASP A 179 18.40 15.92 -4.88
N MET A 180 18.18 15.45 -6.10
CA MET A 180 16.87 15.15 -6.70
C MET A 180 15.92 16.36 -6.83
N THR A 181 16.39 17.57 -6.50
CA THR A 181 15.61 18.82 -6.49
C THR A 181 16.18 19.89 -7.42
N SER A 182 17.23 19.55 -8.13
CA SER A 182 17.87 20.37 -9.16
C SER A 182 18.37 19.51 -10.31
N TYR A 183 18.77 20.14 -11.41
CA TYR A 183 19.29 19.43 -12.57
C TYR A 183 20.51 20.15 -13.20
N SER A 184 21.31 19.40 -13.95
CA SER A 184 22.46 19.89 -14.69
C SER A 184 22.19 19.95 -16.19
N GLY A 185 22.72 20.97 -16.87
CA GLY A 185 22.51 21.20 -18.30
C GLY A 185 21.16 21.85 -18.59
N SER A 186 20.60 21.54 -19.75
CA SER A 186 19.30 22.06 -20.21
C SER A 186 18.35 20.93 -20.53
N PRO A 187 17.02 21.11 -20.34
CA PRO A 187 16.03 20.18 -20.84
C PRO A 187 16.25 19.88 -22.33
N THR A 188 16.29 18.60 -22.65
CA THR A 188 16.57 18.10 -24.00
C THR A 188 15.35 17.40 -24.56
N LYS A 189 14.91 17.78 -25.75
CA LYS A 189 13.81 17.11 -26.45
C LYS A 189 14.29 15.82 -27.08
N ILE A 190 13.61 14.72 -26.79
CA ILE A 190 13.85 13.44 -27.47
C ILE A 190 13.22 13.51 -28.86
N GLN A 191 14.00 13.15 -29.88
CA GLN A 191 13.52 13.14 -31.25
C GLN A 191 12.53 11.98 -31.45
N LEU A 192 11.26 12.29 -31.62
CA LEU A 192 10.22 11.31 -31.92
C LEU A 192 10.31 10.92 -33.39
N THR A 193 10.75 9.67 -33.67
CA THR A 193 10.79 9.08 -35.00
C THR A 193 9.76 7.95 -35.12
N THR A 194 9.28 7.67 -36.34
CA THR A 194 8.33 6.54 -36.54
C THR A 194 8.96 5.21 -36.24
N ALA A 195 10.26 5.03 -36.47
CA ALA A 195 11.00 3.83 -36.07
C ALA A 195 11.07 3.68 -34.53
N GLY A 196 11.18 4.78 -33.82
CA GLY A 196 11.27 4.81 -32.36
C GLY A 196 9.93 4.73 -31.65
N PHE A 197 8.86 5.28 -32.23
CA PHE A 197 7.58 5.52 -31.53
C PHE A 197 6.36 5.09 -32.34
N GLY A 198 6.54 4.27 -33.39
CA GLY A 198 5.44 3.84 -34.27
C GLY A 198 4.91 4.93 -35.19
N THR A 199 4.00 4.57 -36.08
CA THR A 199 3.46 5.47 -37.11
C THR A 199 2.00 5.84 -36.82
N ARG A 200 1.71 7.12 -36.62
CA ARG A 200 0.36 7.69 -36.54
C ARG A 200 -0.11 7.98 -37.96
N THR A 201 -1.23 7.39 -38.37
CA THR A 201 -1.87 7.68 -39.63
C THR A 201 -2.88 8.81 -39.47
N GLY A 202 -3.02 9.65 -40.51
CA GLY A 202 -4.03 10.70 -40.57
C GLY A 202 -3.62 12.02 -39.91
N ASP A 203 -2.40 12.14 -39.37
CA ASP A 203 -1.86 13.37 -38.80
C ASP A 203 -0.41 13.59 -39.23
N ALA A 204 -0.22 14.36 -40.30
CA ALA A 204 1.12 14.66 -40.83
C ALA A 204 1.97 15.55 -39.92
N LYS A 205 1.34 16.32 -38.98
CA LYS A 205 2.05 17.17 -38.01
C LYS A 205 2.57 16.37 -36.81
N ARG A 206 1.91 15.26 -36.51
CA ARG A 206 2.28 14.35 -35.41
C ARG A 206 2.38 12.90 -35.96
N PRO A 207 3.47 12.59 -36.68
CA PRO A 207 3.58 11.31 -37.42
C PRO A 207 3.84 10.09 -36.53
N THR A 208 4.08 10.29 -35.23
CA THR A 208 4.39 9.23 -34.25
C THR A 208 3.22 8.96 -33.31
N LEU A 209 3.23 7.81 -32.66
CA LEU A 209 2.17 7.40 -31.75
C LEU A 209 2.30 8.00 -30.35
N PHE A 210 3.50 8.45 -29.93
CA PHE A 210 3.67 9.04 -28.60
C PHE A 210 2.67 10.19 -28.39
N GLU A 211 1.98 10.15 -27.25
CA GLU A 211 1.07 11.21 -26.83
C GLU A 211 1.51 11.83 -25.52
N GLU A 212 1.55 11.04 -24.42
CA GLU A 212 1.83 11.49 -23.06
C GLU A 212 2.19 10.31 -22.14
N GLY A 213 2.28 10.54 -20.83
CA GLY A 213 2.41 9.52 -19.81
C GLY A 213 3.65 8.64 -19.95
N PRO A 214 4.86 9.19 -20.13
CA PRO A 214 6.06 8.37 -20.23
C PRO A 214 6.33 7.63 -18.91
N TRP A 215 6.65 6.34 -18.96
CA TRP A 215 7.11 5.53 -17.86
C TRP A 215 8.40 4.82 -18.25
N VAL A 216 9.51 5.17 -17.60
CA VAL A 216 10.84 4.64 -17.96
C VAL A 216 11.35 3.70 -16.88
N TYR A 217 11.82 2.53 -17.28
CA TYR A 217 12.49 1.58 -16.40
C TYR A 217 13.52 0.74 -17.17
N LYS A 218 14.38 0.04 -16.42
CA LYS A 218 15.40 -0.86 -16.98
C LYS A 218 15.15 -2.29 -16.52
N ARG A 219 15.26 -3.25 -17.42
CA ARG A 219 15.14 -4.67 -17.14
C ARG A 219 16.07 -5.48 -18.03
N SER A 220 16.87 -6.38 -17.42
CA SER A 220 17.81 -7.25 -18.14
C SER A 220 18.72 -6.49 -19.14
N GLY A 221 19.20 -5.31 -18.73
CA GLY A 221 20.09 -4.47 -19.54
C GLY A 221 19.41 -3.67 -20.66
N LEU A 222 18.08 -3.79 -20.84
CA LEU A 222 17.31 -3.06 -21.83
C LEU A 222 16.46 -1.97 -21.16
N TYR A 223 16.42 -0.79 -21.74
CA TYR A 223 15.57 0.31 -21.29
C TYR A 223 14.21 0.21 -21.96
N TYR A 224 13.17 0.36 -21.17
CA TYR A 224 11.77 0.38 -21.62
C TYR A 224 11.20 1.78 -21.40
N LEU A 225 10.52 2.28 -22.40
CA LEU A 225 9.72 3.50 -22.34
C LEU A 225 8.29 3.12 -22.75
N VAL A 226 7.40 3.08 -21.77
CA VAL A 226 5.96 2.82 -21.93
C VAL A 226 5.24 4.15 -21.92
N TYR A 227 4.20 4.32 -22.74
CA TYR A 227 3.53 5.61 -22.92
C TYR A 227 2.10 5.44 -23.42
N ALA A 228 1.26 6.44 -23.12
CA ALA A 228 -0.03 6.61 -23.77
C ALA A 228 0.17 7.06 -25.23
N ALA A 229 -0.60 6.47 -26.12
CA ALA A 229 -0.43 6.60 -27.55
C ALA A 229 -1.72 7.10 -28.22
N LYS A 230 -1.60 8.08 -29.11
CA LYS A 230 -2.65 8.57 -30.01
C LYS A 230 -3.94 8.97 -29.29
N CYS A 231 -3.93 10.12 -28.64
CA CYS A 231 -5.18 10.70 -28.09
C CYS A 231 -6.18 11.05 -29.20
N CYS A 232 -7.41 10.96 -29.03
CA CYS A 232 -8.27 10.29 -28.05
C CYS A 232 -9.28 9.43 -28.81
N SER A 233 -9.38 8.11 -28.63
CA SER A 233 -9.13 7.33 -27.44
C SER A 233 -7.75 6.69 -27.46
N GLU A 234 -7.07 6.72 -26.32
CA GLU A 234 -5.72 6.23 -26.17
C GLU A 234 -5.63 4.72 -26.03
N PHE A 235 -4.44 4.22 -26.34
CA PHE A 235 -3.96 2.89 -26.03
C PHE A 235 -2.54 2.99 -25.46
N ILE A 236 -2.04 1.95 -24.80
CA ILE A 236 -0.67 1.95 -24.28
C ILE A 236 0.26 1.22 -25.25
N ALA A 237 1.33 1.93 -25.62
CA ALA A 237 2.41 1.43 -26.44
C ALA A 237 3.75 1.45 -25.69
N TYR A 238 4.77 0.85 -26.26
CA TYR A 238 6.11 0.92 -25.70
C TYR A 238 7.20 0.86 -26.74
N SER A 239 8.34 1.36 -26.35
CA SER A 239 9.60 1.32 -27.07
C SER A 239 10.71 0.80 -26.18
N THR A 240 11.77 0.25 -26.76
CA THR A 240 12.98 -0.15 -26.01
C THR A 240 14.21 0.55 -26.57
N GLY A 241 15.21 0.75 -25.72
CA GLY A 241 16.48 1.37 -26.07
C GLY A 241 17.67 0.68 -25.43
N THR A 242 18.87 0.97 -25.93
CA THR A 242 20.16 0.49 -25.36
C THR A 242 20.75 1.47 -24.36
N GLY A 243 20.15 2.66 -24.23
CA GLY A 243 20.52 3.68 -23.26
C GLY A 243 19.31 4.42 -22.71
N PRO A 244 19.46 5.17 -21.61
CA PRO A 244 18.35 5.87 -20.95
C PRO A 244 17.69 6.94 -21.83
N THR A 245 18.38 7.47 -22.82
CA THR A 245 17.84 8.48 -23.74
C THR A 245 17.67 7.96 -25.18
N GLY A 246 17.71 6.65 -25.36
CA GLY A 246 17.63 5.98 -26.65
C GLY A 246 18.99 5.56 -27.22
N PRO A 247 19.10 5.29 -28.54
CA PRO A 247 18.00 5.35 -29.50
C PRO A 247 16.87 4.37 -29.17
N TRP A 248 15.63 4.82 -29.45
CA TRP A 248 14.43 4.03 -29.16
C TRP A 248 13.98 3.23 -30.39
N THR A 249 13.43 2.06 -30.16
CA THR A 249 12.82 1.18 -31.15
C THR A 249 11.41 0.81 -30.71
N TYR A 250 10.42 1.14 -31.51
CA TYR A 250 9.02 0.80 -31.26
C TYR A 250 8.81 -0.71 -31.22
N ARG A 251 8.08 -1.18 -30.20
CA ARG A 251 7.85 -2.62 -29.97
C ARG A 251 6.39 -3.05 -30.11
N GLY A 252 5.45 -2.11 -30.11
CA GLY A 252 4.03 -2.42 -30.29
C GLY A 252 3.15 -1.91 -29.16
N THR A 253 1.92 -2.41 -29.19
CA THR A 253 0.87 -2.09 -28.23
C THR A 253 0.92 -3.07 -27.06
N ILE A 254 0.92 -2.53 -25.83
CA ILE A 254 0.75 -3.30 -24.59
C ILE A 254 -0.74 -3.49 -24.29
N MET A 255 -1.49 -2.38 -24.20
CA MET A 255 -2.91 -2.40 -23.91
C MET A 255 -3.66 -1.68 -25.03
N PRO A 256 -4.52 -2.36 -25.80
CA PRO A 256 -5.36 -1.69 -26.81
C PRO A 256 -6.37 -0.76 -26.14
N THR A 257 -6.97 0.16 -26.91
CA THR A 257 -8.07 1.01 -26.43
C THR A 257 -9.20 0.15 -25.88
N GLN A 258 -9.50 0.31 -24.59
CA GLN A 258 -10.55 -0.42 -23.85
C GLN A 258 -11.11 0.46 -22.74
N GLY A 259 -12.25 0.05 -22.17
CA GLY A 259 -12.92 0.77 -21.09
C GLY A 259 -13.63 2.02 -21.57
N SER A 260 -14.15 2.81 -20.61
CA SER A 260 -14.93 4.03 -20.87
C SER A 260 -14.14 5.32 -20.71
N SER A 261 -12.86 5.26 -20.32
CA SER A 261 -11.96 6.43 -20.36
C SER A 261 -11.38 6.59 -21.76
N PHE A 262 -11.29 7.82 -22.25
CA PHE A 262 -10.64 8.14 -23.53
C PHE A 262 -9.15 8.43 -23.38
N THR A 263 -8.64 8.56 -22.14
CA THR A 263 -7.21 8.60 -21.80
C THR A 263 -6.80 7.32 -21.09
N ASN A 264 -5.49 7.03 -21.07
CA ASN A 264 -4.90 5.97 -20.28
C ASN A 264 -3.50 6.38 -19.79
N HIS A 265 -3.02 5.84 -18.67
CA HIS A 265 -1.72 6.18 -18.10
C HIS A 265 -1.05 4.93 -17.54
N PRO A 266 0.19 4.59 -17.96
CA PRO A 266 0.83 3.34 -17.58
C PRO A 266 1.69 3.49 -16.32
N GLY A 267 1.71 2.42 -15.48
CA GLY A 267 2.74 2.18 -14.48
C GLY A 267 3.19 0.73 -14.51
N VAL A 268 4.48 0.46 -14.45
CA VAL A 268 5.02 -0.91 -14.50
C VAL A 268 5.99 -1.14 -13.36
N ILE A 269 5.78 -2.23 -12.61
CA ILE A 269 6.69 -2.66 -11.54
C ILE A 269 6.90 -4.16 -11.56
N ASP A 270 8.04 -4.61 -11.00
CA ASP A 270 8.24 -5.98 -10.55
C ASP A 270 8.05 -6.03 -9.02
N PHE A 271 7.26 -6.99 -8.53
CA PHE A 271 7.01 -7.18 -7.10
C PHE A 271 6.81 -8.67 -6.77
N ASN A 272 7.51 -9.17 -5.75
CA ASN A 272 7.44 -10.56 -5.28
C ASN A 272 7.44 -11.60 -6.42
N GLY A 273 8.39 -11.44 -7.36
CA GLY A 273 8.57 -12.37 -8.49
C GLY A 273 7.52 -12.29 -9.59
N GLY A 274 6.63 -11.31 -9.54
CA GLY A 274 5.66 -11.00 -10.59
C GLY A 274 5.91 -9.63 -11.22
N SER A 275 5.46 -9.44 -12.48
CA SER A 275 5.43 -8.14 -13.15
C SER A 275 3.99 -7.65 -13.22
N TYR A 276 3.77 -6.37 -12.93
CA TYR A 276 2.43 -5.77 -12.80
C TYR A 276 2.34 -4.51 -13.66
N PHE A 277 1.22 -4.39 -14.34
CA PHE A 277 0.87 -3.28 -15.20
C PHE A 277 -0.32 -2.54 -14.61
N PHE A 278 -0.11 -1.29 -14.21
CA PHE A 278 -1.14 -0.39 -13.70
C PHE A 278 -1.63 0.51 -14.82
N TYR A 279 -2.91 0.84 -14.77
CA TYR A 279 -3.59 1.68 -15.75
C TYR A 279 -4.83 2.31 -15.10
N HIS A 280 -5.54 3.18 -15.82
CA HIS A 280 -6.85 3.64 -15.39
C HIS A 280 -7.94 3.34 -16.43
N ASN A 281 -9.17 3.25 -15.96
CA ASN A 281 -10.37 3.12 -16.77
C ASN A 281 -11.49 4.00 -16.17
N GLY A 282 -12.72 3.90 -16.67
CA GLY A 282 -13.88 4.58 -16.09
C GLY A 282 -14.92 3.56 -15.64
N ALA A 283 -14.54 2.52 -14.90
CA ALA A 283 -15.41 1.38 -14.62
C ALA A 283 -16.26 1.52 -13.34
N LEU A 284 -15.97 2.50 -12.46
CA LEU A 284 -16.85 2.78 -11.31
C LEU A 284 -18.19 3.36 -11.76
N PRO A 285 -19.26 3.24 -10.93
CA PRO A 285 -20.54 3.91 -11.20
C PRO A 285 -20.33 5.41 -11.45
N GLY A 286 -20.89 5.95 -12.53
CA GLY A 286 -20.66 7.33 -12.94
C GLY A 286 -19.30 7.60 -13.59
N GLY A 287 -18.46 6.57 -13.75
CA GLY A 287 -17.11 6.68 -14.29
C GLY A 287 -17.07 6.96 -15.79
N GLY A 288 -15.96 7.58 -16.22
CA GLY A 288 -15.72 7.97 -17.60
C GLY A 288 -14.33 8.60 -17.78
N GLY A 289 -14.18 9.47 -18.78
CA GLY A 289 -12.88 10.07 -19.10
C GLY A 289 -12.43 11.17 -18.14
N TYR A 290 -13.33 11.70 -17.29
CA TYR A 290 -13.04 12.73 -16.28
C TYR A 290 -13.39 12.27 -14.86
N THR A 291 -13.73 11.00 -14.71
CA THR A 291 -14.07 10.30 -13.47
C THR A 291 -13.47 8.90 -13.56
N ARG A 292 -12.14 8.86 -13.60
CA ARG A 292 -11.35 7.65 -13.89
C ARG A 292 -11.17 6.78 -12.66
N SER A 293 -10.66 5.56 -12.84
CA SER A 293 -10.43 4.60 -11.75
C SER A 293 -9.22 3.72 -12.04
N VAL A 294 -8.31 3.62 -11.09
CA VAL A 294 -7.06 2.83 -11.24
C VAL A 294 -7.31 1.34 -11.15
N ALA A 295 -6.56 0.59 -11.95
CA ALA A 295 -6.64 -0.86 -12.04
C ALA A 295 -5.25 -1.48 -12.23
N VAL A 296 -5.12 -2.80 -12.03
CA VAL A 296 -3.86 -3.53 -12.14
C VAL A 296 -4.03 -4.91 -12.74
N GLU A 297 -3.11 -5.29 -13.64
CA GLU A 297 -3.01 -6.63 -14.19
C GLU A 297 -1.64 -7.23 -13.91
N LYS A 298 -1.59 -8.54 -13.67
CA LYS A 298 -0.33 -9.29 -13.64
C LYS A 298 0.00 -9.78 -15.05
N PHE A 299 1.27 -9.65 -15.44
CA PHE A 299 1.74 -10.16 -16.73
C PHE A 299 3.10 -10.86 -16.59
N ALA A 300 3.54 -11.51 -17.66
CA ALA A 300 4.89 -12.05 -17.77
C ALA A 300 5.51 -11.60 -19.10
N TYR A 301 6.76 -11.15 -19.06
CA TYR A 301 7.52 -10.89 -20.28
C TYR A 301 7.70 -12.16 -21.09
N ARG A 302 7.73 -12.05 -22.40
CA ARG A 302 8.13 -13.15 -23.27
C ARG A 302 9.63 -13.42 -23.14
N SER A 303 10.10 -14.56 -23.62
CA SER A 303 11.52 -14.96 -23.55
C SER A 303 12.47 -13.99 -24.25
N ASP A 304 11.99 -13.24 -25.22
CA ASP A 304 12.72 -12.20 -25.96
C ASP A 304 12.68 -10.82 -25.26
N GLY A 305 12.10 -10.73 -24.07
CA GLY A 305 11.94 -9.49 -23.30
C GLY A 305 10.75 -8.63 -23.75
N THR A 306 9.96 -9.05 -24.74
CA THR A 306 8.80 -8.27 -25.16
C THR A 306 7.64 -8.39 -24.17
N ILE A 307 6.82 -7.32 -24.07
CA ILE A 307 5.60 -7.30 -23.26
C ILE A 307 4.45 -7.86 -24.10
N PRO A 308 3.66 -8.84 -23.59
CA PRO A 308 2.48 -9.31 -24.30
C PRO A 308 1.38 -8.26 -24.32
N THR A 309 0.37 -8.45 -25.15
CA THR A 309 -0.87 -7.68 -25.03
C THR A 309 -1.55 -7.99 -23.70
N ILE A 310 -1.91 -6.95 -22.96
CA ILE A 310 -2.61 -6.99 -21.67
C ILE A 310 -4.00 -6.40 -21.90
N ASN A 311 -5.05 -7.15 -21.55
CA ASN A 311 -6.42 -6.65 -21.62
C ASN A 311 -6.88 -6.22 -20.22
N MET A 312 -7.74 -5.21 -20.17
CA MET A 312 -8.42 -4.82 -18.95
C MET A 312 -9.32 -5.96 -18.45
N THR A 313 -9.25 -6.29 -17.17
CA THR A 313 -10.13 -7.28 -16.55
C THR A 313 -10.84 -6.70 -15.34
N THR A 314 -11.97 -7.28 -14.97
CA THR A 314 -12.66 -6.97 -13.70
C THR A 314 -12.07 -7.73 -12.52
N THR A 315 -11.23 -8.74 -12.78
CA THR A 315 -10.67 -9.62 -11.75
C THR A 315 -9.25 -9.23 -11.31
N GLY A 316 -8.54 -8.40 -12.10
CA GLY A 316 -7.23 -7.85 -11.76
C GLY A 316 -6.13 -8.86 -11.44
N ALA A 317 -5.15 -8.40 -10.68
CA ALA A 317 -3.99 -9.20 -10.27
C ALA A 317 -4.37 -10.28 -9.24
N PRO A 318 -3.68 -11.44 -9.22
CA PRO A 318 -3.87 -12.44 -8.16
C PRO A 318 -3.24 -11.98 -6.85
N GLN A 319 -3.84 -12.38 -5.74
CA GLN A 319 -3.33 -12.12 -4.40
C GLN A 319 -1.99 -12.82 -4.15
N ILE A 320 -1.11 -12.14 -3.44
CA ILE A 320 0.17 -12.68 -2.95
C ILE A 320 0.02 -13.05 -1.47
N GLY A 321 0.06 -14.35 -1.18
CA GLY A 321 -0.13 -14.85 0.19
C GLY A 321 -1.55 -14.66 0.72
N THR A 322 -1.68 -14.51 2.03
CA THR A 322 -2.94 -14.27 2.74
C THR A 322 -2.78 -13.10 3.71
N LEU A 323 -3.86 -12.36 3.95
CA LEU A 323 -3.89 -11.31 4.96
C LEU A 323 -4.00 -11.93 6.35
N ASN A 324 -3.14 -11.51 7.28
CA ASN A 324 -3.15 -11.97 8.67
C ASN A 324 -4.19 -11.19 9.50
N PRO A 325 -5.29 -11.82 9.97
CA PRO A 325 -6.32 -11.13 10.74
C PRO A 325 -5.95 -10.91 12.22
N TYR A 326 -4.86 -11.52 12.69
CA TYR A 326 -4.46 -11.52 14.11
C TYR A 326 -3.54 -10.35 14.49
N VAL A 327 -3.23 -9.49 13.54
CA VAL A 327 -2.62 -8.17 13.76
C VAL A 327 -3.64 -7.09 13.40
N ARG A 328 -3.47 -5.89 13.96
CA ARG A 328 -4.32 -4.74 13.61
C ARG A 328 -4.35 -4.55 12.09
N GLN A 329 -5.55 -4.43 11.56
CA GLN A 329 -5.82 -4.04 10.19
C GLN A 329 -6.56 -2.71 10.20
N GLU A 330 -6.11 -1.75 9.41
CA GLU A 330 -6.82 -0.51 9.21
C GLU A 330 -8.12 -0.79 8.43
N ALA A 331 -9.22 -0.16 8.82
CA ALA A 331 -10.53 -0.45 8.22
C ALA A 331 -10.61 -0.05 6.75
N GLU A 332 -9.84 0.98 6.37
CA GLU A 332 -9.65 1.44 5.00
C GLU A 332 -8.69 0.55 4.17
N THR A 333 -8.29 -0.63 4.69
CA THR A 333 -7.65 -1.69 3.90
C THR A 333 -8.73 -2.50 3.21
N ILE A 334 -9.01 -2.18 1.96
CA ILE A 334 -10.20 -2.62 1.23
C ILE A 334 -9.80 -3.32 -0.07
N ALA A 335 -10.46 -4.45 -0.37
CA ALA A 335 -10.42 -5.07 -1.70
C ALA A 335 -11.61 -4.66 -2.55
N TRP A 336 -12.77 -4.43 -1.91
CA TRP A 336 -14.01 -3.92 -2.49
C TRP A 336 -14.89 -3.32 -1.41
N GLU A 337 -15.79 -2.44 -1.78
CA GLU A 337 -16.76 -1.84 -0.88
C GLU A 337 -18.16 -1.70 -1.55
N SER A 338 -19.13 -1.33 -0.76
CA SER A 338 -20.45 -0.89 -1.22
C SER A 338 -21.00 0.14 -0.25
N GLY A 339 -21.11 1.38 -0.70
CA GLY A 339 -21.79 2.49 -0.03
C GLY A 339 -20.97 3.23 1.01
N VAL A 340 -19.69 2.89 1.20
CA VAL A 340 -18.83 3.55 2.17
C VAL A 340 -17.80 4.48 1.50
N GLU A 341 -17.29 5.44 2.26
CA GLU A 341 -16.15 6.29 1.88
C GLU A 341 -15.08 6.28 2.97
N THR A 342 -13.98 6.97 2.72
CA THR A 342 -12.90 7.15 3.70
C THR A 342 -12.73 8.62 4.06
N GLU A 343 -12.41 8.89 5.33
CA GLU A 343 -12.11 10.24 5.83
C GLU A 343 -10.95 10.21 6.83
N PRO A 344 -10.27 11.35 7.07
CA PRO A 344 -9.20 11.43 8.06
C PRO A 344 -9.67 11.09 9.47
N ALA A 345 -8.95 10.21 10.17
CA ALA A 345 -9.22 9.84 11.55
C ALA A 345 -8.45 10.74 12.54
N THR A 346 -9.11 11.17 13.63
CA THR A 346 -8.44 11.95 14.69
C THR A 346 -7.35 11.14 15.43
N GLU A 347 -7.38 9.83 15.33
CA GLU A 347 -6.37 8.93 15.88
C GLU A 347 -5.18 8.71 14.93
N GLY A 348 -5.19 9.38 13.77
CA GLY A 348 -4.20 9.27 12.69
C GLY A 348 -4.61 8.25 11.64
N GLY A 349 -4.13 8.46 10.41
CA GLY A 349 -4.55 7.68 9.23
C GLY A 349 -5.93 8.09 8.73
N MET A 350 -6.61 7.14 8.11
CA MET A 350 -7.98 7.28 7.63
C MET A 350 -8.91 6.40 8.47
N ASN A 351 -10.20 6.55 8.28
CA ASN A 351 -11.24 5.62 8.75
C ASN A 351 -12.29 5.43 7.66
N VAL A 352 -12.98 4.31 7.69
CA VAL A 352 -14.19 4.11 6.89
C VAL A 352 -15.34 4.86 7.56
N GLY A 353 -16.03 5.68 6.78
CA GLY A 353 -17.17 6.49 7.21
C GLY A 353 -18.32 6.45 6.20
N PHE A 354 -19.29 7.36 6.37
CA PHE A 354 -20.50 7.49 5.52
C PHE A 354 -21.34 6.20 5.44
N ILE A 355 -21.24 5.35 6.45
CA ILE A 355 -21.77 3.99 6.51
C ILE A 355 -23.29 4.02 6.75
N ASP A 356 -24.09 3.57 5.79
CA ASP A 356 -25.51 3.36 5.90
C ASP A 356 -25.88 1.89 6.18
N ASN A 357 -27.14 1.65 6.47
CA ASN A 357 -27.64 0.29 6.70
C ASN A 357 -27.62 -0.57 5.44
N GLY A 358 -26.83 -1.63 5.47
CA GLY A 358 -26.65 -2.58 4.38
C GLY A 358 -25.30 -2.50 3.70
N ASP A 359 -24.55 -1.43 3.93
CA ASP A 359 -23.21 -1.22 3.39
C ASP A 359 -22.20 -2.24 3.91
N TYR A 360 -21.10 -2.41 3.18
CA TYR A 360 -20.04 -3.32 3.58
C TYR A 360 -18.68 -2.93 3.04
N VAL A 361 -17.62 -3.37 3.72
CA VAL A 361 -16.27 -3.48 3.18
C VAL A 361 -15.90 -4.96 3.03
N LYS A 362 -15.16 -5.27 1.97
CA LYS A 362 -14.63 -6.59 1.66
C LYS A 362 -13.11 -6.59 1.78
N VAL A 363 -12.58 -7.58 2.46
CA VAL A 363 -11.14 -7.86 2.55
C VAL A 363 -10.91 -9.28 2.03
N LYS A 364 -10.06 -9.43 1.03
CA LYS A 364 -9.83 -10.72 0.36
C LYS A 364 -8.77 -11.57 1.03
N GLY A 365 -8.96 -12.90 0.94
CA GLY A 365 -7.97 -13.90 1.28
C GLY A 365 -7.45 -13.80 2.70
N VAL A 366 -8.33 -13.63 3.68
CA VAL A 366 -8.00 -13.53 5.09
C VAL A 366 -7.70 -14.93 5.64
N GLY A 367 -6.48 -15.13 6.16
CA GLY A 367 -5.98 -16.42 6.64
C GLY A 367 -6.28 -16.65 8.11
N PHE A 368 -7.40 -17.28 8.44
CA PHE A 368 -7.78 -17.60 9.82
C PHE A 368 -7.08 -18.84 10.39
N GLY A 369 -6.44 -19.68 9.56
CA GLY A 369 -5.75 -20.89 9.99
C GLY A 369 -6.64 -21.81 10.82
N ALA A 370 -6.24 -22.09 12.09
CA ALA A 370 -7.02 -22.94 13.02
C ALA A 370 -8.32 -22.27 13.52
N GLY A 371 -8.49 -20.97 13.31
CA GLY A 371 -9.72 -20.24 13.60
C GLY A 371 -9.55 -19.04 14.52
N ALA A 372 -10.60 -18.23 14.57
CA ALA A 372 -10.72 -17.05 15.42
C ALA A 372 -11.77 -17.28 16.52
N SER A 373 -11.55 -16.69 17.71
CA SER A 373 -12.45 -16.75 18.87
C SER A 373 -13.20 -15.44 19.12
N SER A 374 -12.60 -14.29 18.76
CA SER A 374 -13.22 -12.97 18.91
C SER A 374 -12.78 -12.01 17.81
N PHE A 375 -13.57 -10.98 17.61
CA PHE A 375 -13.32 -9.86 16.73
C PHE A 375 -13.42 -8.57 17.53
N THR A 376 -12.44 -7.71 17.40
CA THR A 376 -12.42 -6.37 17.99
C THR A 376 -12.46 -5.34 16.86
N VAL A 377 -13.34 -4.37 16.99
CA VAL A 377 -13.47 -3.24 16.08
C VAL A 377 -13.31 -1.93 16.86
N ARG A 378 -12.55 -0.99 16.31
CA ARG A 378 -12.40 0.39 16.80
C ARG A 378 -13.36 1.27 16.01
N ALA A 379 -14.42 1.75 16.65
CA ALA A 379 -15.49 2.46 15.98
C ALA A 379 -15.95 3.69 16.77
N ALA A 380 -16.54 4.66 16.06
CA ALA A 380 -17.14 5.86 16.62
C ALA A 380 -18.54 6.05 16.01
N SER A 381 -19.49 6.62 16.78
CA SER A 381 -20.81 6.97 16.26
C SER A 381 -21.31 8.26 16.90
N GLY A 382 -21.65 9.22 16.05
CA GLY A 382 -22.39 10.43 16.43
C GLY A 382 -23.91 10.24 16.50
N ALA A 383 -24.38 9.02 16.14
CA ALA A 383 -25.78 8.59 16.18
C ALA A 383 -25.99 7.52 17.24
N SER A 384 -27.01 6.66 17.09
CA SER A 384 -27.30 5.55 18.02
C SER A 384 -26.37 4.34 17.84
N GLY A 385 -25.45 4.37 16.87
CA GLY A 385 -24.62 3.24 16.52
C GLY A 385 -25.33 2.24 15.61
N GLY A 386 -24.85 0.99 15.63
CA GLY A 386 -25.34 -0.08 14.78
C GLY A 386 -24.63 -1.40 15.08
N LYS A 387 -24.63 -2.29 14.10
CA LYS A 387 -23.97 -3.59 14.20
C LYS A 387 -22.95 -3.76 13.08
N VAL A 388 -21.82 -4.36 13.39
CA VAL A 388 -20.86 -4.90 12.44
C VAL A 388 -21.04 -6.42 12.39
N GLU A 389 -21.57 -6.92 11.28
CA GLU A 389 -21.68 -8.36 11.01
C GLU A 389 -20.40 -8.85 10.35
N VAL A 390 -19.73 -9.81 10.98
CA VAL A 390 -18.56 -10.51 10.44
C VAL A 390 -19.05 -11.65 9.58
N ARG A 391 -18.96 -11.52 8.26
CA ARG A 391 -19.48 -12.50 7.28
C ARG A 391 -18.34 -13.05 6.43
N LEU A 392 -18.46 -14.29 6.01
CA LEU A 392 -17.45 -14.99 5.20
C LEU A 392 -17.98 -15.21 3.78
N ASP A 393 -17.10 -14.95 2.80
CA ASP A 393 -17.22 -15.23 1.36
C ASP A 393 -18.28 -14.41 0.58
N SER A 394 -19.23 -13.81 1.27
CA SER A 394 -20.18 -12.87 0.64
C SER A 394 -20.85 -11.97 1.71
N PRO A 395 -21.44 -10.82 1.33
CA PRO A 395 -22.12 -9.93 2.28
C PRO A 395 -23.38 -10.56 2.90
N THR A 396 -23.85 -11.68 2.35
CA THR A 396 -24.94 -12.51 2.89
C THR A 396 -24.49 -13.91 3.26
N GLY A 397 -23.19 -14.19 3.25
CA GLY A 397 -22.59 -15.48 3.56
C GLY A 397 -22.64 -15.83 5.04
N THR A 398 -21.85 -16.84 5.42
CA THR A 398 -21.82 -17.35 6.80
C THR A 398 -21.57 -16.21 7.79
N LEU A 399 -22.47 -16.05 8.77
CA LEU A 399 -22.30 -15.09 9.86
C LEU A 399 -21.41 -15.72 10.93
N ALA A 400 -20.18 -15.24 11.04
CA ALA A 400 -19.22 -15.69 12.05
C ALA A 400 -19.39 -14.98 13.39
N GLY A 401 -19.87 -13.72 13.40
CA GLY A 401 -20.09 -12.94 14.62
C GLY A 401 -20.82 -11.62 14.35
N THR A 402 -21.25 -10.96 15.42
CA THR A 402 -21.88 -9.65 15.35
C THR A 402 -21.41 -8.80 16.53
N CYS A 403 -20.83 -7.64 16.23
CA CYS A 403 -20.50 -6.61 17.20
C CYS A 403 -21.56 -5.51 17.21
N THR A 404 -22.11 -5.18 18.39
CA THR A 404 -22.99 -4.02 18.55
C THR A 404 -22.16 -2.82 18.97
N VAL A 405 -22.08 -1.82 18.11
CA VAL A 405 -21.41 -0.55 18.36
C VAL A 405 -22.45 0.44 18.89
N PRO A 406 -22.31 0.94 20.12
CA PRO A 406 -23.22 1.94 20.67
C PRO A 406 -22.91 3.34 20.11
N GLY A 407 -23.78 4.29 20.32
CA GLY A 407 -23.46 5.71 20.17
C GLY A 407 -22.30 6.09 21.11
N THR A 408 -21.27 6.75 20.58
CA THR A 408 -20.06 7.14 21.34
C THR A 408 -19.99 8.63 21.62
N GLY A 409 -21.01 9.40 21.15
CA GLY A 409 -21.08 10.84 21.37
C GLY A 409 -20.39 11.69 20.29
N GLY A 410 -19.86 11.07 19.23
CA GLY A 410 -19.25 11.79 18.10
C GLY A 410 -18.70 10.87 17.05
N TRP A 411 -18.64 11.35 15.80
CA TRP A 411 -18.13 10.58 14.64
C TRP A 411 -16.63 10.25 14.71
N GLN A 412 -15.89 10.95 15.58
CA GLN A 412 -14.46 10.73 15.81
C GLN A 412 -14.15 10.38 17.28
N ALA A 413 -15.18 10.07 18.09
CA ALA A 413 -15.02 9.60 19.47
C ALA A 413 -14.90 8.08 19.51
N PHE A 414 -13.75 7.55 19.10
CA PHE A 414 -13.55 6.12 18.90
C PHE A 414 -13.53 5.32 20.21
N SER A 415 -14.18 4.18 20.23
CA SER A 415 -14.13 3.17 21.29
C SER A 415 -13.95 1.77 20.69
N SER A 416 -13.35 0.86 21.45
CA SER A 416 -13.18 -0.54 21.00
C SER A 416 -14.34 -1.39 21.50
N VAL A 417 -14.90 -2.19 20.59
CA VAL A 417 -15.95 -3.17 20.86
C VAL A 417 -15.43 -4.54 20.47
N THR A 418 -15.54 -5.51 21.37
CA THR A 418 -15.15 -6.91 21.12
C THR A 418 -16.38 -7.82 21.18
N CYS A 419 -16.49 -8.73 20.21
CA CYS A 419 -17.57 -9.71 20.16
C CYS A 419 -17.02 -11.11 19.87
N PRO A 420 -17.71 -12.18 20.31
CA PRO A 420 -17.33 -13.54 19.99
C PRO A 420 -17.54 -13.82 18.49
N VAL A 421 -16.65 -14.64 17.92
CA VAL A 421 -16.78 -15.18 16.57
C VAL A 421 -16.59 -16.70 16.61
N SER A 422 -17.21 -17.39 15.65
CA SER A 422 -17.08 -18.83 15.46
C SER A 422 -17.17 -19.20 13.99
N GLY A 423 -16.56 -20.33 13.60
CA GLY A 423 -16.60 -20.82 12.22
C GLY A 423 -15.66 -20.11 11.25
N ALA A 424 -14.92 -19.08 11.68
CA ALA A 424 -13.89 -18.43 10.87
C ALA A 424 -12.60 -19.26 10.95
N THR A 425 -12.41 -20.23 10.04
CA THR A 425 -11.25 -21.15 9.96
C THR A 425 -10.78 -21.25 8.50
N GLY A 426 -9.48 -21.54 8.27
CA GLY A 426 -8.95 -21.61 6.90
C GLY A 426 -8.73 -20.23 6.27
N THR A 427 -9.00 -20.10 4.99
CA THR A 427 -8.86 -18.82 4.26
C THR A 427 -10.20 -18.43 3.65
N HIS A 428 -10.66 -17.22 3.90
CA HIS A 428 -11.94 -16.68 3.43
C HIS A 428 -11.81 -15.24 2.96
N ASP A 429 -12.71 -14.79 2.12
CA ASP A 429 -13.00 -13.38 1.92
C ASP A 429 -13.83 -12.90 3.12
N LEU A 430 -13.37 -11.84 3.79
CA LEU A 430 -14.06 -11.24 4.94
C LEU A 430 -14.94 -10.09 4.45
N TYR A 431 -16.18 -10.08 4.91
CA TYR A 431 -17.11 -8.97 4.73
C TYR A 431 -17.48 -8.41 6.11
N LEU A 432 -17.18 -7.14 6.32
CA LEU A 432 -17.72 -6.38 7.45
C LEU A 432 -18.97 -5.65 6.94
N ARG A 433 -20.14 -6.23 7.23
CA ARG A 433 -21.42 -5.68 6.80
C ARG A 433 -22.03 -4.86 7.93
N PHE A 434 -22.50 -3.67 7.61
CA PHE A 434 -23.05 -2.74 8.58
C PHE A 434 -24.57 -2.77 8.57
N THR A 435 -25.19 -2.83 9.76
CA THR A 435 -26.65 -2.86 9.88
C THR A 435 -27.10 -2.00 11.06
N GLY A 436 -28.26 -1.33 10.91
CA GLY A 436 -28.77 -0.44 11.95
C GLY A 436 -30.02 0.31 11.54
N GLY A 437 -30.21 1.50 12.12
CA GLY A 437 -31.28 2.43 11.78
C GLY A 437 -31.09 3.08 10.41
N SER A 438 -31.78 4.17 10.17
CA SER A 438 -31.62 5.01 8.99
C SER A 438 -30.55 6.09 9.22
N GLY A 439 -29.88 6.51 8.14
CA GLY A 439 -28.79 7.46 8.14
C GLY A 439 -27.47 6.83 8.60
N TYR A 440 -26.42 7.64 8.68
CA TYR A 440 -25.09 7.16 9.01
C TYR A 440 -25.03 6.50 10.39
N LEU A 441 -24.41 5.31 10.42
CA LEU A 441 -24.40 4.45 11.60
C LEU A 441 -23.15 4.69 12.47
N MET A 442 -21.98 4.65 11.86
CA MET A 442 -20.70 4.69 12.55
C MET A 442 -19.55 5.01 11.59
N ASN A 443 -18.40 5.36 12.17
CA ASN A 443 -17.07 5.32 11.54
C ASN A 443 -16.29 4.14 12.10
N VAL A 444 -15.46 3.50 11.28
CA VAL A 444 -14.61 2.36 11.68
C VAL A 444 -13.17 2.67 11.35
N ASN A 445 -12.30 2.66 12.38
CA ASN A 445 -10.88 3.01 12.27
C ASN A 445 -10.02 1.77 12.00
N TRP A 446 -10.16 0.71 12.81
CA TRP A 446 -9.39 -0.53 12.62
C TRP A 446 -10.14 -1.73 13.19
N TRP A 447 -9.66 -2.93 12.81
CA TRP A 447 -10.17 -4.18 13.34
C TRP A 447 -9.05 -5.21 13.56
N GLN A 448 -9.32 -6.22 14.40
CA GLN A 448 -8.41 -7.31 14.69
C GLN A 448 -9.16 -8.53 15.23
N PHE A 449 -8.73 -9.74 14.85
CA PHE A 449 -9.22 -10.98 15.42
C PHE A 449 -8.28 -11.52 16.50
N THR A 450 -8.83 -12.36 17.40
CA THR A 450 -8.06 -13.16 18.36
C THR A 450 -8.09 -14.62 17.93
N PRO A 451 -6.94 -15.33 17.89
CA PRO A 451 -6.91 -16.76 17.52
C PRO A 451 -7.76 -17.63 18.45
N ALA A 452 -8.38 -18.69 17.90
CA ALA A 452 -8.98 -19.76 18.72
C ALA A 452 -7.85 -20.55 19.40
N GLY A 453 -8.00 -20.84 20.71
CA GLY A 453 -7.01 -21.57 21.49
C GLY A 453 -5.93 -20.75 22.17
N GLY A 454 -5.95 -19.42 22.05
CA GLY A 454 -5.18 -18.54 22.93
C GLY A 454 -5.79 -18.53 24.32
N THR A 455 -5.04 -18.96 25.34
CA THR A 455 -5.41 -18.74 26.74
C THR A 455 -5.43 -17.23 26.97
N THR A 456 -6.63 -16.64 26.97
CA THR A 456 -6.84 -15.31 27.51
C THR A 456 -6.63 -15.41 29.02
N THR A 457 -5.45 -15.04 29.50
CA THR A 457 -5.33 -14.63 30.90
C THR A 457 -6.07 -13.30 31.02
N SER A 458 -7.38 -13.41 31.29
CA SER A 458 -8.17 -12.29 31.82
C SER A 458 -7.49 -11.81 33.11
N PRO A 459 -7.27 -10.52 33.33
CA PRO A 459 -6.87 -10.05 34.64
C PRO A 459 -8.04 -10.31 35.59
N SER A 460 -7.89 -11.35 36.45
CA SER A 460 -8.77 -11.56 37.57
C SER A 460 -8.67 -10.40 38.55
N PRO A 461 -9.76 -9.89 39.12
CA PRO A 461 -9.68 -8.83 40.10
C PRO A 461 -8.92 -9.33 41.35
N SER A 462 -7.96 -8.53 41.76
CA SER A 462 -7.14 -8.70 42.94
C SER A 462 -8.00 -8.88 44.23
N PRO A 463 -7.79 -9.91 45.06
CA PRO A 463 -8.27 -9.86 46.41
C PRO A 463 -7.27 -9.12 47.28
N SER A 464 -7.82 -8.24 48.11
CA SER A 464 -7.21 -7.42 49.12
C SER A 464 -6.47 -8.19 50.21
N VAL A 465 -5.25 -7.78 50.48
CA VAL A 465 -4.45 -7.75 51.74
C VAL A 465 -4.69 -8.76 52.86
N SER A 466 -3.66 -9.52 53.26
CA SER A 466 -3.32 -9.69 54.66
C SER A 466 -1.84 -10.03 54.87
N THR A 467 -1.29 -9.45 55.90
CA THR A 467 0.08 -9.25 56.32
C THR A 467 0.84 -10.48 56.82
N SER A 468 2.16 -10.55 56.47
CA SER A 468 3.39 -10.88 57.27
C SER A 468 3.59 -12.25 57.95
N PRO A 469 4.86 -12.54 58.38
CA PRO A 469 6.15 -12.57 57.66
C PRO A 469 6.95 -13.86 57.85
N SER A 470 8.11 -13.97 57.19
CA SER A 470 9.37 -14.59 57.71
C SER A 470 10.09 -15.62 56.83
N SER A 471 11.36 -15.28 56.65
CA SER A 471 12.63 -16.05 56.49
C SER A 471 13.01 -16.61 55.09
N SER A 472 13.92 -15.95 54.49
CA SER A 472 15.33 -16.14 54.02
C SER A 472 15.87 -17.54 53.66
N PRO A 473 17.01 -17.60 52.90
CA PRO A 473 17.28 -17.15 51.51
C PRO A 473 17.97 -18.25 50.68
N SER A 474 18.10 -18.07 49.35
CA SER A 474 19.30 -18.44 48.53
C SER A 474 19.00 -18.56 47.07
N PRO A 475 19.99 -18.47 46.15
CA PRO A 475 20.54 -17.21 45.68
C PRO A 475 20.10 -16.88 44.24
N SER A 476 20.11 -15.59 43.95
CA SER A 476 19.83 -14.96 42.68
C SER A 476 20.94 -15.20 41.66
N PRO A 477 20.66 -15.18 40.34
CA PRO A 477 21.65 -14.74 39.38
C PRO A 477 21.44 -13.24 39.11
N SER A 478 22.54 -12.56 39.24
CA SER A 478 22.94 -11.18 38.86
C SER A 478 21.96 -10.39 38.00
N SER A 479 21.36 -9.38 38.60
CA SER A 479 20.75 -8.24 37.91
C SER A 479 21.82 -7.20 37.56
N SER A 480 21.99 -6.91 36.27
CA SER A 480 22.70 -5.69 35.84
C SER A 480 21.90 -4.45 36.24
N PRO A 481 22.58 -3.35 36.63
CA PRO A 481 21.93 -2.16 37.16
C PRO A 481 21.09 -1.46 36.09
N SER A 482 19.84 -1.14 36.40
CA SER A 482 18.96 -0.28 35.61
C SER A 482 19.54 1.13 35.54
N PRO A 483 19.69 1.75 34.37
CA PRO A 483 20.08 3.15 34.29
C PRO A 483 18.92 4.04 34.73
N VAL A 484 19.22 4.94 35.64
CA VAL A 484 18.33 6.02 36.08
C VAL A 484 18.18 6.99 34.90
N GLY A 485 16.97 7.14 34.34
CA GLY A 485 16.65 8.15 33.33
C GLY A 485 16.73 7.72 31.87
N GLY A 486 16.56 6.43 31.54
CA GLY A 486 16.63 5.91 30.17
C GLY A 486 15.42 5.08 29.75
N CYS A 487 15.62 4.20 28.79
CA CYS A 487 14.68 3.14 28.40
C CYS A 487 15.29 1.76 28.57
N SER A 488 14.45 0.75 28.67
CA SER A 488 14.83 -0.67 28.62
C SER A 488 14.11 -1.37 27.45
N ALA A 489 14.69 -2.46 26.97
CA ALA A 489 14.07 -3.27 25.93
C ALA A 489 14.12 -4.73 26.31
N SER A 490 13.05 -5.47 26.02
CA SER A 490 12.95 -6.93 26.18
C SER A 490 12.55 -7.59 24.85
N TYR A 491 13.10 -8.76 24.57
CA TYR A 491 12.89 -9.50 23.34
C TYR A 491 12.13 -10.81 23.59
N SER A 492 11.27 -11.17 22.66
CA SER A 492 10.63 -12.49 22.59
C SER A 492 10.54 -12.98 21.14
N THR A 493 10.70 -14.28 20.93
CA THR A 493 10.38 -14.94 19.66
C THR A 493 8.90 -15.30 19.66
N THR A 494 8.13 -14.75 18.72
CA THR A 494 6.67 -14.93 18.64
C THR A 494 6.25 -15.94 17.58
N GLY A 495 7.16 -16.35 16.69
CA GLY A 495 6.90 -17.37 15.68
C GLY A 495 8.19 -17.93 15.08
N THR A 496 8.16 -19.20 14.64
CA THR A 496 9.28 -19.84 13.94
C THR A 496 8.78 -20.70 12.79
N TRP A 497 9.55 -20.75 11.68
CA TRP A 497 9.30 -21.59 10.52
C TRP A 497 10.62 -22.05 9.91
N SER A 498 10.56 -22.92 8.91
CA SER A 498 11.78 -23.37 8.23
C SER A 498 12.48 -22.19 7.55
N GLY A 499 13.69 -21.85 8.01
CA GLY A 499 14.54 -20.80 7.46
C GLY A 499 14.31 -19.39 8.02
N GLY A 500 13.39 -19.18 9.01
CA GLY A 500 13.16 -17.86 9.59
C GLY A 500 12.35 -17.84 10.88
N PHE A 501 12.21 -16.66 11.46
CA PHE A 501 11.46 -16.45 12.69
C PHE A 501 10.89 -15.01 12.77
N GLN A 502 9.92 -14.85 13.66
CA GLN A 502 9.37 -13.56 14.05
C GLN A 502 9.84 -13.22 15.46
N GLY A 503 10.39 -12.01 15.60
CA GLY A 503 10.77 -11.43 16.89
C GLY A 503 9.87 -10.25 17.25
N GLU A 504 9.67 -10.06 18.55
CA GLU A 504 9.01 -8.89 19.13
C GLU A 504 9.90 -8.25 20.17
N VAL A 505 9.95 -6.93 20.19
CA VAL A 505 10.72 -6.15 21.14
C VAL A 505 9.78 -5.16 21.82
N LYS A 506 9.69 -5.25 23.16
CA LYS A 506 8.99 -4.28 24.01
C LYS A 506 9.99 -3.28 24.56
N VAL A 507 9.77 -2.01 24.27
CA VAL A 507 10.54 -0.87 24.79
C VAL A 507 9.76 -0.26 25.96
N THR A 508 10.40 -0.01 27.09
CA THR A 508 9.77 0.60 28.26
C THR A 508 10.57 1.83 28.70
N ALA A 509 9.92 2.98 28.84
CA ALA A 509 10.51 4.17 29.41
C ALA A 509 10.85 3.95 30.88
N GLY A 510 11.96 4.52 31.34
CA GLY A 510 12.38 4.50 32.74
C GLY A 510 11.47 5.33 33.62
N SER A 511 12.04 5.89 34.71
CA SER A 511 11.33 6.75 35.67
C SER A 511 10.96 8.13 35.11
N SER A 512 11.42 8.50 33.92
CA SER A 512 11.12 9.76 33.23
C SER A 512 10.46 9.49 31.89
N ALA A 513 9.61 10.41 31.42
CA ALA A 513 9.07 10.37 30.04
C ALA A 513 10.20 10.56 29.03
N ILE A 514 10.06 9.89 27.87
CA ILE A 514 10.99 9.98 26.75
C ILE A 514 10.26 10.48 25.50
N SER A 515 10.97 11.16 24.59
CA SER A 515 10.41 11.68 23.33
C SER A 515 10.67 10.75 22.14
N GLY A 516 11.64 9.85 22.25
CA GLY A 516 11.98 8.86 21.25
C GLY A 516 12.88 7.76 21.80
N TRP A 517 13.02 6.67 21.08
CA TRP A 517 13.86 5.53 21.45
C TRP A 517 14.52 4.89 20.23
N THR A 518 15.67 4.29 20.47
CA THR A 518 16.35 3.40 19.50
C THR A 518 16.84 2.16 20.23
N VAL A 519 16.50 0.99 19.72
CA VAL A 519 16.98 -0.31 20.23
C VAL A 519 18.02 -0.88 19.27
N ARG A 520 19.14 -1.38 19.81
CA ARG A 520 20.23 -2.01 19.06
C ARG A 520 20.53 -3.40 19.59
N TRP A 521 20.84 -4.33 18.65
CA TRP A 521 21.29 -5.68 19.01
C TRP A 521 22.14 -6.29 17.88
N PRO A 522 23.10 -7.19 18.21
CA PRO A 522 23.85 -7.91 17.19
C PRO A 522 23.00 -8.99 16.54
N LEU A 523 23.12 -9.17 15.22
CA LEU A 523 22.60 -10.34 14.52
C LEU A 523 23.55 -11.53 14.73
N SER A 524 22.97 -12.72 14.93
CA SER A 524 23.75 -13.96 14.86
C SER A 524 24.14 -14.26 13.40
N SER A 525 25.21 -15.04 13.22
CA SER A 525 25.68 -15.41 11.89
C SER A 525 24.58 -16.06 11.06
N GLY A 526 24.37 -15.58 9.85
CA GLY A 526 23.34 -16.07 8.92
C GLY A 526 21.92 -15.49 9.14
N GLN A 527 21.75 -14.59 10.12
CA GLN A 527 20.49 -13.85 10.29
C GLN A 527 20.49 -12.56 9.48
N THR A 528 19.36 -12.23 8.87
CA THR A 528 19.07 -10.94 8.24
C THR A 528 17.65 -10.52 8.59
N ILE A 529 17.41 -9.23 8.80
CA ILE A 529 16.07 -8.70 9.02
C ILE A 529 15.39 -8.49 7.66
N SER A 530 14.26 -9.14 7.44
CA SER A 530 13.49 -8.99 6.21
C SER A 530 12.35 -7.97 6.32
N GLN A 531 11.88 -7.72 7.55
CA GLN A 531 10.79 -6.78 7.81
C GLN A 531 10.84 -6.27 9.23
N VAL A 532 10.44 -5.01 9.45
CA VAL A 532 10.19 -4.38 10.77
C VAL A 532 8.84 -3.69 10.71
N TRP A 533 8.02 -3.79 11.76
CA TRP A 533 6.77 -3.04 11.92
C TRP A 533 6.71 -2.37 13.30
N ASN A 534 6.00 -1.27 13.39
CA ASN A 534 5.96 -0.39 14.57
C ASN A 534 7.35 0.12 15.00
N GLY A 535 8.31 0.11 14.08
CA GLY A 535 9.66 0.63 14.23
C GLY A 535 10.26 0.91 12.86
N SER A 536 11.28 1.77 12.82
CA SER A 536 12.03 2.12 11.61
C SER A 536 13.41 1.48 11.67
N LEU A 537 13.74 0.60 10.72
CA LEU A 537 15.07 0.00 10.60
C LEU A 537 16.08 1.08 10.18
N VAL A 538 17.05 1.34 11.04
CA VAL A 538 18.08 2.38 10.84
C VAL A 538 19.39 1.81 10.32
N SER A 539 19.75 0.59 10.73
CA SER A 539 21.00 -0.08 10.34
C SER A 539 20.89 -1.60 10.49
N GLU A 540 21.58 -2.34 9.58
CA GLU A 540 21.66 -3.81 9.57
C GLU A 540 23.11 -4.34 9.45
N GLN A 541 24.15 -3.49 9.35
CA GLN A 541 25.50 -3.94 8.95
C GLN A 541 26.24 -4.72 10.04
N SER A 542 26.55 -4.10 11.17
CA SER A 542 27.28 -4.76 12.28
C SER A 542 26.36 -5.03 13.49
N ALA A 543 25.25 -4.33 13.57
CA ALA A 543 24.18 -4.51 14.54
C ALA A 543 22.89 -3.94 13.95
N VAL A 544 21.77 -4.61 14.23
CA VAL A 544 20.45 -4.05 13.94
C VAL A 544 20.24 -2.83 14.83
N ALA A 545 19.71 -1.76 14.24
CA ALA A 545 19.20 -0.61 14.96
C ALA A 545 17.79 -0.30 14.49
N VAL A 546 16.83 -0.31 15.39
CA VAL A 546 15.44 0.06 15.12
C VAL A 546 15.07 1.25 16.02
N SER A 547 14.62 2.35 15.41
CA SER A 547 14.09 3.51 16.09
C SER A 547 12.56 3.49 16.12
N ASN A 548 11.98 4.33 17.00
CA ASN A 548 10.53 4.55 16.99
C ASN A 548 10.04 5.14 15.66
N VAL A 549 8.77 4.93 15.40
CA VAL A 549 8.00 5.66 14.39
C VAL A 549 7.31 6.88 15.04
N SER A 550 6.75 7.77 14.22
CA SER A 550 6.25 9.07 14.68
C SER A 550 5.21 9.02 15.81
N TRP A 551 4.46 7.94 15.92
CA TRP A 551 3.34 7.80 16.86
C TRP A 551 3.68 7.03 18.15
N ASN A 552 4.82 6.34 18.25
CA ASN A 552 5.17 5.50 19.40
C ASN A 552 6.50 5.88 20.07
N GLY A 553 7.08 7.04 19.73
CA GLY A 553 8.33 7.53 20.31
C GLY A 553 8.13 8.18 21.67
N ALA A 554 7.07 8.98 21.82
CA ALA A 554 6.76 9.65 23.07
C ALA A 554 6.12 8.67 24.07
N LEU A 555 6.85 8.30 25.11
CA LEU A 555 6.39 7.40 26.15
C LEU A 555 6.45 8.11 27.51
N GLY A 556 5.33 8.10 28.25
CA GLY A 556 5.31 8.52 29.66
C GLY A 556 6.21 7.62 30.51
N ALA A 557 6.58 8.09 31.72
CA ALA A 557 7.36 7.29 32.67
C ALA A 557 6.73 5.91 32.91
N GLY A 558 7.49 4.83 32.72
CA GLY A 558 7.03 3.45 32.83
C GLY A 558 6.13 2.95 31.70
N ALA A 559 5.74 3.82 30.74
CA ALA A 559 4.96 3.42 29.59
C ALA A 559 5.81 2.62 28.59
N SER A 560 5.15 1.79 27.76
CA SER A 560 5.84 0.89 26.83
C SER A 560 5.28 1.02 25.43
N ALA A 561 6.13 0.80 24.43
CA ALA A 561 5.80 0.55 23.04
C ALA A 561 6.37 -0.81 22.61
N THR A 562 5.79 -1.40 21.56
CA THR A 562 6.24 -2.68 21.02
C THR A 562 6.45 -2.53 19.52
N PHE A 563 7.55 -3.09 19.02
CA PHE A 563 7.78 -3.29 17.60
C PHE A 563 8.12 -4.77 17.31
N GLY A 564 7.89 -5.20 16.09
CA GLY A 564 8.24 -6.56 15.69
C GLY A 564 9.04 -6.61 14.41
N PHE A 565 9.60 -7.79 14.11
CA PHE A 565 10.38 -8.00 12.90
C PHE A 565 10.34 -9.46 12.43
N LEU A 566 10.57 -9.66 11.14
CA LEU A 566 10.87 -10.96 10.55
C LEU A 566 12.37 -11.06 10.27
N ALA A 567 12.94 -12.23 10.56
CA ALA A 567 14.35 -12.51 10.28
C ALA A 567 14.52 -13.89 9.67
N SER A 568 15.57 -14.03 8.83
CA SER A 568 16.07 -15.33 8.36
C SER A 568 16.89 -16.03 9.45
N GLY A 569 17.09 -17.33 9.30
CA GLY A 569 17.93 -18.14 10.17
C GLY A 569 17.23 -18.69 11.42
N THR A 570 18.04 -19.10 12.40
CA THR A 570 17.54 -19.66 13.67
C THR A 570 17.36 -18.54 14.70
N PRO A 571 16.25 -18.49 15.47
CA PRO A 571 16.07 -17.48 16.50
C PRO A 571 17.16 -17.56 17.57
N SER A 572 17.58 -16.40 18.04
CA SER A 572 18.50 -16.24 19.16
C SER A 572 17.91 -15.24 20.17
N THR A 573 18.44 -15.24 21.40
CA THR A 573 18.05 -14.25 22.41
C THR A 573 19.16 -13.22 22.53
N PRO A 574 19.15 -12.14 21.70
CA PRO A 574 20.22 -11.16 21.72
C PRO A 574 20.12 -10.24 22.94
N ALA A 575 21.26 -9.73 23.39
CA ALA A 575 21.29 -8.62 24.35
C ALA A 575 20.88 -7.33 23.64
N LEU A 576 19.81 -6.66 24.16
CA LEU A 576 19.30 -5.42 23.59
C LEU A 576 19.87 -4.20 24.32
N ALA A 577 20.27 -3.18 23.58
CA ALA A 577 20.62 -1.87 24.09
C ALA A 577 19.53 -0.85 23.69
N CYS A 578 18.90 -0.21 24.65
CA CYS A 578 17.91 0.87 24.43
C CYS A 578 18.56 2.22 24.71
N THR A 579 18.41 3.16 23.78
CA THR A 579 18.83 4.56 23.94
C THR A 579 17.65 5.50 23.68
N VAL A 580 17.55 6.57 24.45
CA VAL A 580 16.53 7.62 24.27
C VAL A 580 17.03 8.70 23.33
N SER A 581 16.11 9.33 22.58
CA SER A 581 16.37 10.46 21.68
C SER A 581 15.42 11.60 22.00
#